data_3614f9342cfaa7cbb2dfd9e164791c63
#
_entry.id   3614f9342cfaa7cbb2dfd9e164791c63
#
_cell.length_a   1.000
_cell.length_b   1.000
_cell.length_c   1.000
_cell.angle_alpha   90.00
_cell.angle_beta   90.00
_cell.angle_gamma   90.00
#
_symmetry.space_group_name_H-M   'P 1'
#
loop_
_entity.id
_entity.type
_entity.pdbx_description
1 polymer ?
#
loop_
_entity_poly.entity_id
_entity_poly.type
_entity_poly.pdbx_seq_one_letter_code
_entity_poly.pdbx_strand_id
1 'polypeptide(L)'
;MTEITAPKSPVTTAEFADGIREQLKYSQGVTVEQATPADVYVASSLVVRHYLQDAWFKTQQDMVNGNTKAVGYLSAEFLMGKQLRNALLNAGMIDQFNEAVKDLGFEPQDVIDVEHEPGLGNGGLGRLAACFIDSLASLGVPAFGYGIQYKYGIFEQAFDKDGKQIEKPDYWLTNEEPWGHIDYNRSQKVSFGGEVVEENGKKVWKPAWSVRAVPVDYMVPGYASGRVNTLRLWSAKSYDEFDLLTFNKSEYLDAVKPQVKAENISKILYPEDSTPQGKALRLEQQYFFVAASLHDAIRVFYPGQSKPDLTTFPSKITFQLNDTHPVIGIPELMRILIDEYGYDWDTAWSITTKTFNYTCHTLLPEALEVWPAKLISELLPRHMEIINEINEHFLAELKTKTRDKAKIERMRIVTDEENPKVRMAYLATAGGSHVNGVAELHSELLKDVTLRDFSDLYGDKFTNVTNGVTPRRFIRLANPRLSALITEGLGTDKWLSDLELLKGLEPLAKDDEFVKKFAAVKQANKEDFTAYAKREYGFDLDPNTCLLYTSPSPRD
;
A
#
# COMPACT_ATOMS: atom_id res chain seq x y z
N MET A 1 -28.06 5.88 5.54
CA MET A 1 -26.78 5.48 6.18
C MET A 1 -27.13 4.48 7.26
N THR A 2 -26.62 3.26 7.17
CA THR A 2 -26.80 2.23 8.20
C THR A 2 -26.14 2.72 9.49
N GLU A 3 -26.84 2.62 10.60
CA GLU A 3 -26.26 2.94 11.92
C GLU A 3 -25.02 2.06 12.14
N ILE A 4 -23.86 2.69 12.24
CA ILE A 4 -22.61 2.00 12.61
C ILE A 4 -22.61 1.92 14.13
N THR A 5 -22.81 0.71 14.64
CA THR A 5 -22.63 0.36 16.05
C THR A 5 -21.28 -0.36 16.19
N ALA A 6 -20.73 -0.42 17.39
CA ALA A 6 -19.52 -1.21 17.65
C ALA A 6 -19.65 -2.62 17.01
N PRO A 7 -18.58 -3.17 16.42
CA PRO A 7 -18.67 -4.47 15.77
C PRO A 7 -19.05 -5.53 16.80
N LYS A 8 -20.08 -6.29 16.48
CA LYS A 8 -20.49 -7.44 17.29
C LYS A 8 -19.59 -8.62 16.94
N SER A 9 -19.04 -9.27 17.92
CA SER A 9 -18.22 -10.47 17.70
C SER A 9 -19.02 -11.55 16.95
N PRO A 10 -18.44 -12.14 15.89
CA PRO A 10 -19.03 -13.27 15.18
C PRO A 10 -18.87 -14.59 15.93
N VAL A 11 -18.15 -14.60 17.05
CA VAL A 11 -17.72 -15.80 17.77
C VAL A 11 -17.84 -15.60 19.27
N THR A 12 -18.13 -16.66 20.01
CA THR A 12 -18.07 -16.70 21.49
C THR A 12 -16.64 -16.97 21.96
N THR A 13 -16.35 -16.69 23.23
CA THR A 13 -15.05 -17.01 23.86
C THR A 13 -14.72 -18.52 23.75
N ALA A 14 -15.70 -19.39 24.00
CA ALA A 14 -15.51 -20.84 23.92
C ALA A 14 -15.17 -21.28 22.49
N GLU A 15 -15.90 -20.80 21.48
CA GLU A 15 -15.61 -21.11 20.07
C GLU A 15 -14.25 -20.58 19.64
N PHE A 16 -13.83 -19.39 20.14
CA PHE A 16 -12.50 -18.87 19.84
C PHE A 16 -11.41 -19.74 20.46
N ALA A 17 -11.57 -20.16 21.74
CA ALA A 17 -10.63 -21.06 22.41
C ALA A 17 -10.54 -22.42 21.73
N ASP A 18 -11.68 -22.99 21.31
CA ASP A 18 -11.70 -24.27 20.59
C ASP A 18 -11.03 -24.13 19.21
N GLY A 19 -11.26 -23.00 18.51
CA GLY A 19 -10.54 -22.69 17.26
C GLY A 19 -9.03 -22.63 17.46
N ILE A 20 -8.53 -22.01 18.54
CA ILE A 20 -7.09 -22.00 18.86
C ILE A 20 -6.60 -23.45 19.06
N ARG A 21 -7.30 -24.28 19.86
CA ARG A 21 -6.91 -25.67 20.08
C ARG A 21 -6.85 -26.48 18.77
N GLU A 22 -7.82 -26.28 17.88
CA GLU A 22 -7.84 -26.93 16.56
C GLU A 22 -6.66 -26.50 15.70
N GLN A 23 -6.36 -25.20 15.64
CA GLN A 23 -5.23 -24.68 14.86
C GLN A 23 -3.88 -25.14 15.43
N LEU A 24 -3.70 -25.13 16.74
CA LEU A 24 -2.50 -25.70 17.37
C LEU A 24 -2.32 -27.16 16.97
N LYS A 25 -3.37 -27.96 17.09
CA LYS A 25 -3.30 -29.41 16.83
C LYS A 25 -3.13 -29.74 15.36
N TYR A 26 -3.96 -29.17 14.48
CA TYR A 26 -4.07 -29.61 13.09
C TYR A 26 -3.23 -28.81 12.10
N SER A 27 -2.92 -27.55 12.43
CA SER A 27 -2.07 -26.72 11.57
C SER A 27 -0.61 -26.70 12.03
N GLN A 28 -0.34 -26.75 13.34
CA GLN A 28 1.01 -26.65 13.88
C GLN A 28 1.54 -27.94 14.52
N GLY A 29 0.68 -28.91 14.79
CA GLY A 29 1.08 -30.23 15.33
C GLY A 29 1.54 -30.19 16.80
N VAL A 30 1.06 -29.23 17.59
CA VAL A 30 1.39 -29.07 19.02
C VAL A 30 0.14 -29.14 19.88
N THR A 31 0.28 -29.55 21.14
CA THR A 31 -0.82 -29.44 22.14
C THR A 31 -0.74 -28.09 22.87
N VAL A 32 -1.80 -27.75 23.62
CA VAL A 32 -1.82 -26.50 24.40
C VAL A 32 -0.68 -26.46 25.43
N GLU A 33 -0.38 -27.61 26.05
CA GLU A 33 0.68 -27.73 27.06
C GLU A 33 2.09 -27.59 26.48
N GLN A 34 2.26 -27.81 25.18
CA GLN A 34 3.53 -27.71 24.46
C GLN A 34 3.67 -26.34 23.76
N ALA A 35 2.55 -25.62 23.58
CA ALA A 35 2.52 -24.40 22.80
C ALA A 35 3.31 -23.27 23.47
N THR A 36 3.96 -22.48 22.63
CA THR A 36 4.59 -21.20 23.00
C THR A 36 3.64 -20.03 22.70
N PRO A 37 3.90 -18.82 23.21
CA PRO A 37 3.15 -17.63 22.79
C PRO A 37 3.13 -17.43 21.26
N ALA A 38 4.20 -17.82 20.55
CA ALA A 38 4.27 -17.74 19.09
C ALA A 38 3.30 -18.71 18.41
N ASP A 39 3.20 -19.95 18.91
CA ASP A 39 2.21 -20.93 18.41
C ASP A 39 0.78 -20.43 18.61
N VAL A 40 0.49 -19.86 19.78
CA VAL A 40 -0.83 -19.29 20.09
C VAL A 40 -1.13 -18.06 19.23
N TYR A 41 -0.12 -17.23 18.91
CA TYR A 41 -0.26 -16.11 17.97
C TYR A 41 -0.67 -16.59 16.57
N VAL A 42 0.02 -17.59 16.02
CA VAL A 42 -0.29 -18.16 14.71
C VAL A 42 -1.70 -18.77 14.72
N ALA A 43 -2.01 -19.58 15.73
CA ALA A 43 -3.33 -20.20 15.87
C ALA A 43 -4.45 -19.15 15.95
N SER A 44 -4.28 -18.12 16.79
CA SER A 44 -5.26 -17.03 16.95
C SER A 44 -5.46 -16.27 15.63
N SER A 45 -4.38 -16.00 14.92
CA SER A 45 -4.43 -15.31 13.62
C SER A 45 -5.19 -16.11 12.57
N LEU A 46 -5.00 -17.43 12.54
CA LEU A 46 -5.74 -18.32 11.66
C LEU A 46 -7.23 -18.39 12.03
N VAL A 47 -7.57 -18.38 13.32
CA VAL A 47 -8.97 -18.27 13.78
C VAL A 47 -9.60 -16.97 13.31
N VAL A 48 -8.92 -15.82 13.48
CA VAL A 48 -9.43 -14.52 13.00
C VAL A 48 -9.65 -14.56 11.49
N ARG A 49 -8.68 -15.08 10.72
CA ARG A 49 -8.81 -15.23 9.26
C ARG A 49 -10.01 -16.06 8.87
N HIS A 50 -10.28 -17.16 9.59
CA HIS A 50 -11.43 -18.02 9.34
C HIS A 50 -12.75 -17.20 9.40
N TYR A 51 -12.94 -16.41 10.45
CA TYR A 51 -14.16 -15.61 10.62
C TYR A 51 -14.26 -14.41 9.66
N LEU A 52 -13.14 -13.97 9.08
CA LEU A 52 -13.14 -12.91 8.07
C LEU A 52 -13.44 -13.42 6.65
N GLN A 53 -13.34 -14.74 6.42
CA GLN A 53 -13.35 -15.34 5.08
C GLN A 53 -14.67 -15.07 4.32
N ASP A 54 -15.81 -15.25 4.96
CA ASP A 54 -17.12 -15.06 4.32
C ASP A 54 -17.34 -13.60 3.90
N ALA A 55 -16.96 -12.66 4.77
CA ALA A 55 -17.04 -11.24 4.45
C ALA A 55 -16.08 -10.84 3.33
N TRP A 56 -14.90 -11.46 3.28
CA TRP A 56 -13.94 -11.27 2.20
C TRP A 56 -14.48 -11.78 0.86
N PHE A 57 -15.03 -12.99 0.80
CA PHE A 57 -15.67 -13.52 -0.41
C PHE A 57 -16.84 -12.65 -0.87
N LYS A 58 -17.71 -12.23 0.07
CA LYS A 58 -18.81 -11.34 -0.24
C LYS A 58 -18.31 -10.02 -0.84
N THR A 59 -17.24 -9.44 -0.28
CA THR A 59 -16.64 -8.20 -0.81
C THR A 59 -16.18 -8.38 -2.26
N GLN A 60 -15.53 -9.53 -2.58
CA GLN A 60 -15.09 -9.82 -3.94
C GLN A 60 -16.28 -10.02 -4.89
N GLN A 61 -17.33 -10.71 -4.46
CA GLN A 61 -18.54 -10.89 -5.27
C GLN A 61 -19.25 -9.55 -5.57
N ASP A 62 -19.33 -8.66 -4.57
CA ASP A 62 -19.94 -7.33 -4.74
C ASP A 62 -19.19 -6.50 -5.80
N MET A 63 -17.86 -6.60 -5.84
CA MET A 63 -17.05 -5.93 -6.87
C MET A 63 -17.29 -6.49 -8.28
N VAL A 64 -17.37 -7.82 -8.42
CA VAL A 64 -17.64 -8.47 -9.73
C VAL A 64 -19.04 -8.15 -10.23
N ASN A 65 -20.02 -8.15 -9.35
CA ASN A 65 -21.43 -7.88 -9.70
C ASN A 65 -21.69 -6.41 -10.08
N GLY A 66 -20.74 -5.52 -9.90
CA GLY A 66 -20.71 -4.22 -10.56
C GLY A 66 -21.63 -3.13 -9.99
N ASN A 67 -22.15 -3.29 -8.77
CA ASN A 67 -23.03 -2.31 -8.16
C ASN A 67 -22.30 -1.08 -7.58
N THR A 68 -20.96 -1.15 -7.46
CA THR A 68 -20.14 -0.09 -6.86
C THR A 68 -18.79 -0.02 -7.57
N LYS A 69 -18.32 1.20 -7.87
CA LYS A 69 -16.98 1.42 -8.40
C LYS A 69 -15.96 1.12 -7.32
N ALA A 70 -14.95 0.31 -7.64
CA ALA A 70 -13.86 -0.03 -6.72
C ALA A 70 -12.71 0.97 -6.80
N VAL A 71 -11.86 0.98 -5.77
CA VAL A 71 -10.60 1.72 -5.73
C VAL A 71 -9.44 0.73 -5.82
N GLY A 72 -8.53 0.95 -6.76
CA GLY A 72 -7.22 0.32 -6.80
C GLY A 72 -6.17 1.30 -6.26
N TYR A 73 -5.62 1.04 -5.07
CA TYR A 73 -4.61 1.89 -4.48
C TYR A 73 -3.22 1.34 -4.77
N LEU A 74 -2.52 1.96 -5.74
CA LEU A 74 -1.18 1.53 -6.19
C LEU A 74 -0.12 2.23 -5.35
N SER A 75 0.65 1.48 -4.56
CA SER A 75 1.70 2.02 -3.73
C SER A 75 2.92 1.10 -3.66
N ALA A 76 4.11 1.68 -3.74
CA ALA A 76 5.35 0.96 -3.49
C ALA A 76 5.52 0.55 -2.02
N GLU A 77 4.80 1.21 -1.11
CA GLU A 77 4.88 1.01 0.33
C GLU A 77 3.49 0.77 0.94
N PHE A 78 3.43 -0.17 1.89
CA PHE A 78 2.29 -0.35 2.80
C PHE A 78 2.79 -0.62 4.23
N LEU A 79 2.92 0.44 5.03
CA LEU A 79 3.36 0.34 6.43
C LEU A 79 2.17 -0.05 7.33
N MET A 80 1.80 -1.32 7.26
CA MET A 80 0.57 -1.83 7.89
C MET A 80 0.61 -1.85 9.41
N GLY A 81 1.79 -2.08 10.00
CA GLY A 81 1.92 -2.38 11.43
C GLY A 81 1.45 -3.80 11.75
N LYS A 82 1.48 -4.16 13.04
CA LYS A 82 0.99 -5.46 13.53
C LYS A 82 -0.48 -5.67 13.17
N GLN A 83 -0.84 -6.85 12.69
CA GLN A 83 -2.15 -7.11 12.08
C GLN A 83 -3.15 -7.69 13.08
N LEU A 84 -2.73 -8.61 13.96
CA LEU A 84 -3.65 -9.35 14.86
C LEU A 84 -4.54 -8.40 15.65
N ARG A 85 -3.94 -7.47 16.39
CA ARG A 85 -4.69 -6.57 17.27
C ARG A 85 -5.65 -5.65 16.51
N ASN A 86 -5.24 -5.20 15.32
CA ASN A 86 -6.10 -4.37 14.48
C ASN A 86 -7.26 -5.17 13.87
N ALA A 87 -7.01 -6.41 13.44
CA ALA A 87 -8.04 -7.29 12.91
C ALA A 87 -9.06 -7.67 14.00
N LEU A 88 -8.60 -8.00 15.22
CA LEU A 88 -9.46 -8.25 16.38
C LEU A 88 -10.36 -7.06 16.70
N LEU A 89 -9.82 -5.83 16.68
CA LEU A 89 -10.61 -4.63 16.92
C LEU A 89 -11.70 -4.46 15.85
N ASN A 90 -11.29 -4.49 14.58
CA ASN A 90 -12.19 -4.20 13.47
C ASN A 90 -13.29 -5.26 13.30
N ALA A 91 -12.99 -6.51 13.68
CA ALA A 91 -13.94 -7.62 13.68
C ALA A 91 -14.73 -7.78 15.00
N GLY A 92 -14.41 -6.97 16.02
CA GLY A 92 -15.10 -7.02 17.33
C GLY A 92 -14.77 -8.24 18.18
N MET A 93 -13.59 -8.84 18.03
CA MET A 93 -13.18 -10.09 18.70
C MET A 93 -12.15 -9.90 19.81
N ILE A 94 -11.84 -8.67 20.24
CA ILE A 94 -10.78 -8.41 21.24
C ILE A 94 -11.07 -9.10 22.57
N ASP A 95 -12.31 -8.99 23.07
CA ASP A 95 -12.66 -9.55 24.38
C ASP A 95 -12.62 -11.07 24.35
N GLN A 96 -13.17 -11.69 23.28
CA GLN A 96 -13.14 -13.14 23.09
C GLN A 96 -11.73 -13.70 22.99
N PHE A 97 -10.85 -12.99 22.26
CA PHE A 97 -9.42 -13.34 22.18
C PHE A 97 -8.77 -13.28 23.57
N ASN A 98 -8.93 -12.16 24.29
CA ASN A 98 -8.31 -11.97 25.59
C ASN A 98 -8.74 -13.04 26.61
N GLU A 99 -10.04 -13.35 26.66
CA GLU A 99 -10.58 -14.38 27.56
C GLU A 99 -10.10 -15.78 27.12
N ALA A 100 -10.23 -16.12 25.84
CA ALA A 100 -9.84 -17.43 25.33
C ALA A 100 -8.35 -17.74 25.56
N VAL A 101 -7.47 -16.76 25.31
CA VAL A 101 -6.02 -16.91 25.53
C VAL A 101 -5.70 -17.12 27.01
N LYS A 102 -6.38 -16.40 27.92
CA LYS A 102 -6.24 -16.61 29.38
C LYS A 102 -6.74 -17.98 29.82
N ASP A 103 -7.85 -18.45 29.28
CA ASP A 103 -8.40 -19.80 29.56
C ASP A 103 -7.45 -20.92 29.09
N LEU A 104 -6.59 -20.63 28.11
CA LEU A 104 -5.53 -21.52 27.65
C LEU A 104 -4.24 -21.41 28.48
N GLY A 105 -4.17 -20.49 29.45
CA GLY A 105 -3.03 -20.32 30.35
C GLY A 105 -1.95 -19.37 29.83
N PHE A 106 -2.26 -18.50 28.86
CA PHE A 106 -1.33 -17.51 28.31
C PHE A 106 -1.77 -16.07 28.64
N GLU A 107 -0.79 -15.15 28.69
CA GLU A 107 -1.08 -13.72 28.77
C GLU A 107 -1.31 -13.17 27.35
N PRO A 108 -2.46 -12.51 27.09
CA PRO A 108 -2.77 -11.97 25.77
C PRO A 108 -1.71 -11.01 25.21
N GLN A 109 -1.07 -10.22 26.09
CA GLN A 109 -0.03 -9.29 25.66
C GLN A 109 1.21 -10.02 25.13
N ASP A 110 1.63 -11.10 25.79
CA ASP A 110 2.78 -11.91 25.36
C ASP A 110 2.53 -12.52 23.97
N VAL A 111 1.29 -12.94 23.69
CA VAL A 111 0.87 -13.48 22.39
C VAL A 111 0.90 -12.39 21.31
N ILE A 112 0.45 -11.16 21.63
CA ILE A 112 0.46 -10.02 20.68
C ILE A 112 1.89 -9.53 20.41
N ASP A 113 2.76 -9.57 21.40
CA ASP A 113 4.12 -9.01 21.30
C ASP A 113 5.06 -9.82 20.39
N VAL A 114 4.78 -11.11 20.19
CA VAL A 114 5.58 -11.94 19.27
C VAL A 114 5.36 -11.64 17.79
N GLU A 115 4.30 -10.90 17.45
CA GLU A 115 4.04 -10.52 16.06
C GLU A 115 5.12 -9.59 15.53
N HIS A 116 5.78 -9.98 14.44
CA HIS A 116 6.68 -9.09 13.70
C HIS A 116 5.90 -8.10 12.85
N GLU A 117 6.30 -6.83 12.91
CA GLU A 117 5.75 -5.81 12.02
C GLU A 117 6.34 -5.99 10.62
N PRO A 118 5.51 -6.08 9.55
CA PRO A 118 6.01 -6.15 8.19
C PRO A 118 6.74 -4.87 7.79
N GLY A 119 8.02 -4.96 7.46
CA GLY A 119 8.86 -3.83 7.02
C GLY A 119 8.56 -3.38 5.58
N LEU A 120 7.28 -3.29 5.21
CA LEU A 120 6.80 -2.99 3.86
C LEU A 120 6.59 -1.49 3.60
N GLY A 121 7.13 -0.63 4.43
CA GLY A 121 7.07 0.82 4.29
C GLY A 121 8.17 1.50 5.09
N ASN A 122 8.45 2.76 4.74
CA ASN A 122 9.48 3.56 5.38
C ASN A 122 8.88 4.62 6.32
N GLY A 123 7.86 5.37 5.86
CA GLY A 123 7.35 6.51 6.60
C GLY A 123 5.94 6.92 6.19
N GLY A 124 5.75 8.23 6.00
CA GLY A 124 4.43 8.83 5.77
C GLY A 124 3.68 8.30 4.56
N LEU A 125 4.37 8.04 3.45
CA LEU A 125 3.77 7.52 2.22
C LEU A 125 3.17 6.12 2.45
N GLY A 126 3.94 5.21 3.03
CA GLY A 126 3.49 3.84 3.33
C GLY A 126 2.44 3.79 4.43
N ARG A 127 2.54 4.67 5.45
CA ARG A 127 1.52 4.75 6.50
C ARG A 127 0.21 5.33 5.99
N LEU A 128 0.25 6.33 5.09
CA LEU A 128 -0.94 6.87 4.44
C LEU A 128 -1.68 5.78 3.66
N ALA A 129 -0.96 4.99 2.86
CA ALA A 129 -1.53 3.85 2.12
C ALA A 129 -2.25 2.86 3.05
N ALA A 130 -1.60 2.51 4.17
CA ALA A 130 -2.17 1.62 5.18
C ALA A 130 -3.42 2.20 5.86
N CYS A 131 -3.42 3.50 6.19
CA CYS A 131 -4.59 4.17 6.75
C CYS A 131 -5.74 4.26 5.76
N PHE A 132 -5.46 4.52 4.48
CA PHE A 132 -6.51 4.58 3.47
C PHE A 132 -7.16 3.23 3.21
N ILE A 133 -6.40 2.13 3.12
CA ILE A 133 -6.99 0.81 2.88
C ILE A 133 -7.86 0.36 4.07
N ASP A 134 -7.46 0.67 5.32
CA ASP A 134 -8.26 0.44 6.53
C ASP A 134 -9.54 1.31 6.53
N SER A 135 -9.43 2.58 6.18
CA SER A 135 -10.57 3.50 6.16
C SER A 135 -11.55 3.21 5.02
N LEU A 136 -11.06 2.83 3.83
CA LEU A 136 -11.92 2.37 2.73
C LEU A 136 -12.76 1.16 3.15
N ALA A 137 -12.15 0.18 3.84
CA ALA A 137 -12.87 -0.97 4.37
C ALA A 137 -13.90 -0.55 5.42
N SER A 138 -13.52 0.33 6.35
CA SER A 138 -14.40 0.81 7.43
C SER A 138 -15.58 1.65 6.92
N LEU A 139 -15.41 2.36 5.80
CA LEU A 139 -16.46 3.12 5.12
C LEU A 139 -17.31 2.26 4.16
N GLY A 140 -17.01 0.96 4.07
CA GLY A 140 -17.73 0.05 3.18
C GLY A 140 -17.40 0.22 1.68
N VAL A 141 -16.31 0.94 1.35
CA VAL A 141 -15.87 1.13 -0.03
C VAL A 141 -15.03 -0.06 -0.49
N PRO A 142 -15.39 -0.74 -1.59
CA PRO A 142 -14.60 -1.84 -2.11
C PRO A 142 -13.27 -1.34 -2.65
N ALA A 143 -12.17 -1.99 -2.23
CA ALA A 143 -10.84 -1.59 -2.65
C ALA A 143 -9.85 -2.74 -2.71
N PHE A 144 -8.87 -2.59 -3.60
CA PHE A 144 -7.61 -3.33 -3.57
C PHE A 144 -6.46 -2.38 -3.25
N GLY A 145 -5.62 -2.73 -2.27
CA GLY A 145 -4.26 -2.23 -2.21
C GLY A 145 -3.38 -3.10 -3.10
N TYR A 146 -2.52 -2.49 -3.92
CA TYR A 146 -1.57 -3.21 -4.76
C TYR A 146 -0.16 -2.72 -4.50
N GLY A 147 0.76 -3.65 -4.25
CA GLY A 147 2.17 -3.36 -3.98
C GLY A 147 3.06 -4.56 -4.19
N ILE A 148 4.22 -4.58 -3.54
CA ILE A 148 5.20 -5.67 -3.60
C ILE A 148 5.35 -6.29 -2.21
N GLN A 149 5.40 -7.62 -2.16
CA GLN A 149 5.79 -8.36 -0.95
C GLN A 149 7.33 -8.43 -0.89
N TYR A 150 7.94 -7.43 -0.25
CA TYR A 150 9.39 -7.41 -0.10
C TYR A 150 9.84 -8.46 0.91
N LYS A 151 10.63 -9.43 0.45
CA LYS A 151 11.07 -10.57 1.28
C LYS A 151 11.82 -10.14 2.55
N TYR A 152 12.60 -9.08 2.45
CA TYR A 152 13.44 -8.55 3.52
C TYR A 152 13.04 -7.13 3.93
N GLY A 153 11.81 -6.70 3.59
CA GLY A 153 11.31 -5.38 3.91
C GLY A 153 12.18 -4.26 3.36
N ILE A 154 12.23 -3.14 4.12
CA ILE A 154 13.20 -2.07 3.85
C ILE A 154 14.56 -2.43 4.47
N PHE A 155 14.64 -2.58 5.76
CA PHE A 155 15.74 -3.12 6.58
C PHE A 155 15.32 -3.15 8.06
N GLU A 156 16.01 -3.97 8.86
CA GLU A 156 16.02 -3.88 10.30
C GLU A 156 17.14 -2.92 10.72
N GLN A 157 16.79 -1.88 11.48
CA GLN A 157 17.75 -0.93 12.01
C GLN A 157 18.51 -1.54 13.18
N ALA A 158 19.84 -1.50 13.12
CA ALA A 158 20.72 -1.91 14.20
C ALA A 158 21.83 -0.88 14.41
N PHE A 159 22.62 -1.04 15.46
CA PHE A 159 23.80 -0.20 15.73
C PHE A 159 25.03 -1.07 15.82
N ASP A 160 26.15 -0.57 15.32
CA ASP A 160 27.44 -1.19 15.53
C ASP A 160 28.00 -0.86 16.93
N LYS A 161 29.19 -1.39 17.23
CA LYS A 161 29.88 -1.15 18.52
C LYS A 161 30.24 0.32 18.78
N ASP A 162 30.27 1.14 17.74
CA ASP A 162 30.61 2.57 17.81
C ASP A 162 29.35 3.46 17.82
N GLY A 163 28.16 2.83 17.88
CA GLY A 163 26.86 3.52 17.91
C GLY A 163 26.40 4.04 16.55
N LYS A 164 27.02 3.61 15.46
CA LYS A 164 26.58 3.97 14.10
C LYS A 164 25.48 3.04 13.65
N GLN A 165 24.47 3.61 13.00
CA GLN A 165 23.41 2.83 12.38
C GLN A 165 23.98 1.89 11.33
N ILE A 166 23.51 0.65 11.40
CA ILE A 166 23.72 -0.37 10.36
C ILE A 166 22.37 -0.94 9.95
N GLU A 167 22.26 -1.35 8.69
CA GLU A 167 21.06 -1.94 8.11
C GLU A 167 21.24 -3.45 8.03
N LYS A 168 20.23 -4.19 8.46
CA LYS A 168 20.17 -5.65 8.36
C LYS A 168 18.92 -6.06 7.60
N PRO A 169 18.93 -7.25 6.95
CA PRO A 169 17.70 -7.77 6.36
C PRO A 169 16.62 -7.93 7.44
N ASP A 170 15.42 -7.41 7.16
CA ASP A 170 14.25 -7.63 7.99
C ASP A 170 13.61 -8.98 7.62
N TYR A 171 13.70 -9.94 8.52
CA TYR A 171 13.17 -11.31 8.34
C TYR A 171 11.71 -11.42 8.80
N TRP A 172 10.84 -10.50 8.42
CA TRP A 172 9.44 -10.46 8.85
C TRP A 172 8.59 -11.64 8.36
N LEU A 173 8.97 -12.30 7.26
CA LEU A 173 8.33 -13.51 6.73
C LEU A 173 8.85 -14.80 7.42
N THR A 174 9.46 -14.69 8.59
CA THR A 174 9.92 -15.85 9.34
C THR A 174 8.75 -16.56 10.02
N ASN A 175 8.88 -17.88 10.12
CA ASN A 175 8.07 -18.73 10.96
C ASN A 175 6.55 -18.51 10.79
N GLU A 176 6.03 -19.01 9.64
CA GLU A 176 4.58 -19.17 9.47
C GLU A 176 3.80 -17.86 9.56
N GLU A 177 4.23 -16.86 8.77
CA GLU A 177 3.44 -15.64 8.63
C GLU A 177 1.99 -16.01 8.29
N PRO A 178 1.03 -15.84 9.25
CA PRO A 178 -0.29 -16.48 9.14
C PRO A 178 -1.26 -15.69 8.27
N TRP A 179 -0.92 -14.44 7.87
CA TRP A 179 -1.86 -13.51 7.24
C TRP A 179 -1.92 -13.61 5.73
N GLY A 180 -0.80 -13.97 5.10
CA GLY A 180 -0.68 -14.04 3.64
C GLY A 180 -1.37 -15.27 3.06
N HIS A 181 -2.16 -15.08 2.00
CA HIS A 181 -2.72 -16.15 1.19
C HIS A 181 -2.10 -16.14 -0.20
N ILE A 182 -1.27 -17.14 -0.50
CA ILE A 182 -0.57 -17.26 -1.78
C ILE A 182 -1.46 -17.97 -2.79
N ASP A 183 -1.64 -17.40 -4.00
CA ASP A 183 -2.41 -18.05 -5.08
C ASP A 183 -1.63 -18.09 -6.40
N TYR A 184 -0.92 -19.17 -6.65
CA TYR A 184 -0.18 -19.39 -7.90
C TYR A 184 -1.07 -19.42 -9.15
N ASN A 185 -2.36 -19.80 -9.01
CA ASN A 185 -3.28 -19.89 -10.15
C ASN A 185 -3.70 -18.51 -10.69
N ARG A 186 -3.54 -17.47 -9.87
CA ARG A 186 -3.83 -16.07 -10.23
C ARG A 186 -2.58 -15.26 -10.56
N SER A 187 -1.45 -15.94 -10.75
CA SER A 187 -0.20 -15.27 -11.11
C SER A 187 -0.30 -14.58 -12.47
N GLN A 188 0.41 -13.44 -12.61
CA GLN A 188 0.50 -12.66 -13.82
C GLN A 188 1.89 -12.77 -14.44
N LYS A 189 1.97 -12.71 -15.78
CA LYS A 189 3.24 -12.64 -16.48
C LYS A 189 3.63 -11.19 -16.67
N VAL A 190 4.83 -10.81 -16.24
CA VAL A 190 5.40 -9.48 -16.47
C VAL A 190 6.69 -9.62 -17.27
N SER A 191 6.82 -8.87 -18.35
CA SER A 191 7.89 -9.02 -19.33
C SER A 191 8.79 -7.78 -19.36
N PHE A 192 10.08 -7.97 -19.72
CA PHE A 192 11.09 -6.91 -19.72
C PHE A 192 12.03 -7.02 -20.92
N GLY A 193 12.61 -5.87 -21.29
CA GLY A 193 13.64 -5.77 -22.31
C GLY A 193 13.16 -6.16 -23.70
N GLY A 194 14.11 -6.57 -24.55
CA GLY A 194 13.82 -6.99 -25.91
C GLY A 194 13.66 -5.81 -26.87
N GLU A 195 12.84 -5.99 -27.90
CA GLU A 195 12.66 -5.03 -28.97
C GLU A 195 11.21 -4.92 -29.42
N VAL A 196 10.87 -3.83 -30.09
CA VAL A 196 9.59 -3.65 -30.78
C VAL A 196 9.84 -3.87 -32.27
N VAL A 197 9.08 -4.79 -32.87
CA VAL A 197 9.13 -5.08 -34.29
C VAL A 197 7.80 -4.75 -34.98
N GLU A 198 7.82 -4.50 -36.26
CA GLU A 198 6.61 -4.33 -37.05
C GLU A 198 6.22 -5.67 -37.70
N GLU A 199 5.04 -6.18 -37.35
CA GLU A 199 4.46 -7.40 -37.92
C GLU A 199 3.05 -7.11 -38.45
N ASN A 200 2.83 -7.34 -39.73
CA ASN A 200 1.54 -7.11 -40.39
C ASN A 200 0.97 -5.67 -40.17
N GLY A 201 1.85 -4.67 -40.19
CA GLY A 201 1.48 -3.26 -39.97
C GLY A 201 1.12 -2.92 -38.52
N LYS A 202 1.47 -3.77 -37.55
CA LYS A 202 1.29 -3.53 -36.12
C LYS A 202 2.62 -3.61 -35.39
N LYS A 203 2.77 -2.77 -34.36
CA LYS A 203 3.90 -2.85 -33.45
C LYS A 203 3.71 -4.02 -32.50
N VAL A 204 4.71 -4.89 -32.39
CA VAL A 204 4.71 -6.08 -31.53
C VAL A 204 5.94 -6.02 -30.63
N TRP A 205 5.75 -6.00 -29.33
CA TRP A 205 6.84 -6.12 -28.37
C TRP A 205 7.29 -7.57 -28.22
N LYS A 206 8.58 -7.84 -28.47
CA LYS A 206 9.24 -9.13 -28.24
C LYS A 206 10.14 -9.00 -27.01
N PRO A 207 9.66 -9.39 -25.82
CA PRO A 207 10.42 -9.22 -24.60
C PRO A 207 11.62 -10.16 -24.55
N ALA A 208 12.71 -9.73 -23.89
CA ALA A 208 13.90 -10.54 -23.69
C ALA A 208 13.75 -11.57 -22.56
N TRP A 209 12.97 -11.25 -21.52
CA TRP A 209 12.75 -12.13 -20.38
C TRP A 209 11.44 -11.78 -19.67
N SER A 210 10.96 -12.68 -18.82
CA SER A 210 9.71 -12.49 -18.09
C SER A 210 9.81 -13.03 -16.67
N VAL A 211 8.97 -12.49 -15.78
CA VAL A 211 8.80 -12.98 -14.42
C VAL A 211 7.35 -13.33 -14.17
N ARG A 212 7.12 -14.21 -13.22
CA ARG A 212 5.82 -14.55 -12.69
C ARG A 212 5.55 -13.69 -11.45
N ALA A 213 4.58 -12.81 -11.51
CA ALA A 213 4.06 -12.09 -10.37
C ALA A 213 3.03 -12.96 -9.66
N VAL A 214 3.38 -13.48 -8.49
CA VAL A 214 2.51 -14.34 -7.67
C VAL A 214 1.81 -13.46 -6.64
N PRO A 215 0.47 -13.41 -6.60
CA PRO A 215 -0.24 -12.63 -5.61
C PRO A 215 -0.19 -13.28 -4.24
N VAL A 216 0.02 -12.45 -3.22
CA VAL A 216 -0.14 -12.78 -1.81
C VAL A 216 -1.17 -11.83 -1.24
N ASP A 217 -2.32 -12.37 -0.84
CA ASP A 217 -3.47 -11.59 -0.40
C ASP A 217 -3.53 -11.50 1.12
N TYR A 218 -3.68 -10.28 1.62
CA TYR A 218 -3.90 -9.95 3.03
C TYR A 218 -5.30 -9.38 3.20
N MET A 219 -6.04 -9.91 4.16
CA MET A 219 -7.38 -9.42 4.49
C MET A 219 -7.29 -8.13 5.29
N VAL A 220 -8.03 -7.11 4.88
CA VAL A 220 -8.12 -5.82 5.57
C VAL A 220 -9.57 -5.61 6.02
N PRO A 221 -9.93 -6.03 7.23
CA PRO A 221 -11.28 -5.85 7.75
C PRO A 221 -11.57 -4.40 8.08
N GLY A 222 -12.75 -3.93 7.73
CA GLY A 222 -13.27 -2.64 8.13
C GLY A 222 -13.98 -2.70 9.49
N TYR A 223 -13.85 -1.62 10.28
CA TYR A 223 -14.51 -1.50 11.58
C TYR A 223 -16.03 -1.43 11.42
N ALA A 224 -16.74 -2.39 11.98
CA ALA A 224 -18.21 -2.46 11.98
C ALA A 224 -18.91 -2.36 10.61
N SER A 225 -18.19 -2.47 9.49
CA SER A 225 -18.76 -2.31 8.15
C SER A 225 -19.22 -3.63 7.50
N GLY A 226 -18.77 -4.76 8.04
CA GLY A 226 -18.96 -6.07 7.42
C GLY A 226 -18.21 -6.24 6.08
N ARG A 227 -17.30 -5.31 5.73
CA ARG A 227 -16.45 -5.37 4.54
C ARG A 227 -15.04 -5.79 4.89
N VAL A 228 -14.47 -6.65 4.06
CA VAL A 228 -13.06 -7.04 4.13
C VAL A 228 -12.43 -6.80 2.77
N ASN A 229 -11.60 -5.76 2.67
CA ASN A 229 -10.85 -5.44 1.48
C ASN A 229 -9.60 -6.33 1.34
N THR A 230 -8.95 -6.26 0.18
CA THR A 230 -7.74 -7.05 -0.10
C THR A 230 -6.54 -6.12 -0.25
N LEU A 231 -5.47 -6.39 0.49
CA LEU A 231 -4.14 -5.91 0.15
C LEU A 231 -3.43 -7.02 -0.61
N ARG A 232 -3.22 -6.85 -1.92
CA ARG A 232 -2.55 -7.78 -2.82
C ARG A 232 -1.12 -7.35 -3.04
N LEU A 233 -0.20 -8.11 -2.51
CA LEU A 233 1.23 -7.89 -2.66
C LEU A 233 1.82 -8.91 -3.63
N TRP A 234 2.58 -8.43 -4.60
CA TRP A 234 3.17 -9.26 -5.63
C TRP A 234 4.55 -9.78 -5.22
N SER A 235 4.73 -11.10 -5.27
CA SER A 235 6.02 -11.78 -5.10
C SER A 235 6.57 -12.20 -6.46
N ALA A 236 7.79 -11.78 -6.78
CA ALA A 236 8.41 -12.11 -8.05
C ALA A 236 9.05 -13.51 -8.01
N LYS A 237 8.70 -14.34 -8.99
CA LYS A 237 9.25 -15.69 -9.19
C LYS A 237 9.74 -15.84 -10.63
N SER A 238 10.68 -16.76 -10.87
CA SER A 238 11.07 -17.08 -12.24
C SER A 238 9.86 -17.57 -13.02
N TYR A 239 9.76 -17.12 -14.26
CA TYR A 239 8.82 -17.69 -15.23
C TYR A 239 9.42 -18.94 -15.88
N ASP A 240 10.75 -18.97 -15.99
CA ASP A 240 11.50 -20.07 -16.56
C ASP A 240 11.54 -21.26 -15.58
N GLU A 241 11.49 -22.45 -16.13
CA GLU A 241 11.69 -23.68 -15.36
C GLU A 241 13.13 -23.75 -14.83
N PHE A 242 13.31 -24.49 -13.75
CA PHE A 242 14.63 -24.78 -13.19
C PHE A 242 15.48 -25.54 -14.22
N ASP A 243 16.68 -25.06 -14.52
CA ASP A 243 17.58 -25.70 -15.48
C ASP A 243 18.27 -26.93 -14.87
N LEU A 244 17.54 -28.04 -14.88
CA LEU A 244 18.02 -29.32 -14.37
C LEU A 244 19.25 -29.83 -15.14
N LEU A 245 19.36 -29.53 -16.45
CA LEU A 245 20.48 -29.99 -17.25
C LEU A 245 21.78 -29.29 -16.86
N THR A 246 21.74 -27.98 -16.69
CA THR A 246 22.88 -27.19 -16.20
C THR A 246 23.23 -27.57 -14.76
N PHE A 247 22.23 -27.78 -13.90
CA PHE A 247 22.44 -28.26 -12.53
C PHE A 247 23.17 -29.63 -12.49
N ASN A 248 22.76 -30.57 -13.34
CA ASN A 248 23.38 -31.90 -13.41
C ASN A 248 24.81 -31.90 -13.97
N LYS A 249 25.24 -30.80 -14.61
CA LYS A 249 26.64 -30.57 -15.00
C LYS A 249 27.49 -29.97 -13.88
N SER A 250 26.94 -29.85 -12.68
CA SER A 250 27.57 -29.17 -11.51
C SER A 250 27.75 -27.65 -11.68
N GLU A 251 27.06 -27.02 -12.61
CA GLU A 251 27.01 -25.59 -12.84
C GLU A 251 25.88 -24.97 -11.99
N TYR A 252 25.93 -25.17 -10.67
CA TYR A 252 24.82 -24.87 -9.74
C TYR A 252 24.41 -23.40 -9.74
N LEU A 253 25.38 -22.48 -9.81
CA LEU A 253 25.10 -21.04 -9.83
C LEU A 253 24.43 -20.60 -11.12
N ASP A 254 24.83 -21.16 -12.25
CA ASP A 254 24.25 -20.83 -13.56
C ASP A 254 22.82 -21.36 -13.66
N ALA A 255 22.56 -22.54 -13.10
CA ALA A 255 21.23 -23.14 -13.06
C ALA A 255 20.20 -22.32 -12.27
N VAL A 256 20.61 -21.48 -11.31
CA VAL A 256 19.72 -20.64 -10.49
C VAL A 256 19.73 -19.16 -10.85
N LYS A 257 20.54 -18.71 -11.81
CA LYS A 257 20.61 -17.30 -12.25
C LYS A 257 19.25 -16.70 -12.61
N PRO A 258 18.39 -17.36 -13.41
CA PRO A 258 17.07 -16.83 -13.74
C PRO A 258 16.18 -16.63 -12.52
N GLN A 259 16.22 -17.56 -11.56
CA GLN A 259 15.48 -17.48 -10.31
C GLN A 259 15.96 -16.29 -9.47
N VAL A 260 17.27 -16.14 -9.30
CA VAL A 260 17.86 -15.02 -8.55
C VAL A 260 17.51 -13.69 -9.18
N LYS A 261 17.62 -13.57 -10.52
CA LYS A 261 17.28 -12.37 -11.27
C LYS A 261 15.82 -11.97 -11.03
N ALA A 262 14.89 -12.91 -11.16
CA ALA A 262 13.47 -12.67 -10.97
C ALA A 262 13.16 -12.27 -9.51
N GLU A 263 13.66 -13.02 -8.54
CA GLU A 263 13.39 -12.79 -7.13
C GLU A 263 13.97 -11.47 -6.59
N ASN A 264 15.03 -10.94 -7.21
CA ASN A 264 15.60 -9.64 -6.81
C ASN A 264 14.58 -8.50 -6.87
N ILE A 265 13.61 -8.56 -7.79
CA ILE A 265 12.55 -7.56 -7.94
C ILE A 265 11.75 -7.37 -6.64
N SER A 266 11.50 -8.46 -5.90
CA SER A 266 10.70 -8.42 -4.67
C SER A 266 11.52 -8.70 -3.39
N LYS A 267 12.82 -8.42 -3.37
CA LYS A 267 13.65 -8.65 -2.18
C LYS A 267 13.61 -7.51 -1.19
N ILE A 268 13.87 -6.28 -1.63
CA ILE A 268 14.13 -5.13 -0.77
C ILE A 268 13.35 -3.92 -1.28
N LEU A 269 12.70 -3.20 -0.37
CA LEU A 269 12.11 -1.89 -0.62
C LEU A 269 13.24 -0.85 -0.71
N TYR A 270 13.23 -0.04 -1.77
CA TYR A 270 14.23 1.00 -2.04
C TYR A 270 15.67 0.48 -2.07
N PRO A 271 15.99 -0.41 -3.02
CA PRO A 271 17.39 -0.80 -3.21
C PRO A 271 18.25 0.42 -3.58
N GLU A 272 19.54 0.36 -3.23
CA GLU A 272 20.52 1.39 -3.56
C GLU A 272 20.51 1.71 -5.07
N ASP A 273 20.33 2.99 -5.42
CA ASP A 273 20.14 3.46 -6.81
C ASP A 273 21.24 4.42 -7.32
N SER A 274 22.36 4.51 -6.61
CA SER A 274 23.51 5.28 -7.09
C SER A 274 24.15 4.65 -8.34
N THR A 275 23.94 3.35 -8.55
CA THR A 275 24.44 2.60 -9.71
C THR A 275 23.41 2.46 -10.82
N PRO A 276 23.81 2.29 -12.09
CA PRO A 276 22.89 1.99 -13.17
C PRO A 276 22.02 0.75 -12.94
N GLN A 277 22.60 -0.30 -12.33
CA GLN A 277 21.89 -1.55 -12.00
C GLN A 277 20.84 -1.33 -10.91
N GLY A 278 21.14 -0.53 -9.89
CA GLY A 278 20.19 -0.18 -8.84
C GLY A 278 19.02 0.65 -9.39
N LYS A 279 19.30 1.62 -10.27
CA LYS A 279 18.25 2.37 -10.98
C LYS A 279 17.37 1.46 -11.84
N ALA A 280 17.98 0.52 -12.57
CA ALA A 280 17.24 -0.46 -13.36
C ALA A 280 16.31 -1.30 -12.47
N LEU A 281 16.81 -1.82 -11.35
CA LEU A 281 16.02 -2.62 -10.41
C LEU A 281 14.84 -1.83 -9.83
N ARG A 282 15.02 -0.55 -9.49
CA ARG A 282 13.90 0.29 -9.01
C ARG A 282 12.82 0.49 -10.09
N LEU A 283 13.21 0.70 -11.34
CA LEU A 283 12.23 0.81 -12.44
C LEU A 283 11.57 -0.54 -12.72
N GLU A 284 12.32 -1.66 -12.65
CA GLU A 284 11.76 -3.01 -12.74
C GLU A 284 10.70 -3.27 -11.64
N GLN A 285 10.95 -2.85 -10.39
CA GLN A 285 10.00 -2.96 -9.29
C GLN A 285 8.72 -2.17 -9.56
N GLN A 286 8.85 -0.91 -10.00
CA GLN A 286 7.70 -0.05 -10.30
C GLN A 286 6.82 -0.64 -11.39
N TYR A 287 7.42 -1.07 -12.50
CA TYR A 287 6.70 -1.68 -13.60
C TYR A 287 6.09 -3.04 -13.21
N PHE A 288 6.84 -3.87 -12.50
CA PHE A 288 6.42 -5.20 -12.08
C PHE A 288 5.07 -5.21 -11.37
N PHE A 289 4.93 -4.44 -10.29
CA PHE A 289 3.69 -4.49 -9.52
C PHE A 289 2.53 -3.81 -10.24
N VAL A 290 2.80 -2.78 -11.01
CA VAL A 290 1.76 -2.04 -11.74
C VAL A 290 1.20 -2.88 -12.90
N ALA A 291 2.07 -3.50 -13.71
CA ALA A 291 1.65 -4.36 -14.81
C ALA A 291 0.83 -5.56 -14.30
N ALA A 292 1.31 -6.23 -13.24
CA ALA A 292 0.58 -7.32 -12.61
C ALA A 292 -0.80 -6.87 -12.10
N SER A 293 -0.88 -5.67 -11.49
CA SER A 293 -2.11 -5.14 -10.91
C SER A 293 -3.15 -4.76 -11.97
N LEU A 294 -2.73 -4.19 -13.11
CA LEU A 294 -3.63 -3.85 -14.20
C LEU A 294 -4.24 -5.09 -14.87
N HIS A 295 -3.42 -6.11 -15.16
CA HIS A 295 -3.90 -7.38 -15.70
C HIS A 295 -4.83 -8.09 -14.71
N ASP A 296 -4.49 -8.06 -13.42
CA ASP A 296 -5.34 -8.62 -12.37
C ASP A 296 -6.69 -7.91 -12.27
N ALA A 297 -6.71 -6.58 -12.31
CA ALA A 297 -7.95 -5.82 -12.29
C ALA A 297 -8.86 -6.16 -13.51
N ILE A 298 -8.29 -6.27 -14.70
CA ILE A 298 -9.05 -6.70 -15.88
C ILE A 298 -9.63 -8.10 -15.64
N ARG A 299 -8.83 -9.04 -15.16
CA ARG A 299 -9.28 -10.40 -14.83
C ARG A 299 -10.41 -10.42 -13.78
N VAL A 300 -10.29 -9.59 -12.74
CA VAL A 300 -11.29 -9.52 -11.63
C VAL A 300 -12.62 -8.94 -12.10
N PHE A 301 -12.57 -7.83 -12.85
CA PHE A 301 -13.79 -7.11 -13.25
C PHE A 301 -14.46 -7.65 -14.51
N TYR A 302 -13.79 -8.53 -15.26
CA TYR A 302 -14.32 -9.19 -16.46
C TYR A 302 -14.10 -10.72 -16.44
N PRO A 303 -14.61 -11.41 -15.42
CA PRO A 303 -14.31 -12.83 -15.22
C PRO A 303 -14.81 -13.68 -16.41
N GLY A 304 -13.93 -14.56 -16.92
CA GLY A 304 -14.26 -15.49 -18.01
C GLY A 304 -14.41 -14.87 -19.39
N GLN A 305 -14.22 -13.56 -19.53
CA GLN A 305 -14.31 -12.87 -20.84
C GLN A 305 -12.93 -12.81 -21.50
N SER A 306 -12.80 -13.42 -22.68
CA SER A 306 -11.56 -13.38 -23.44
C SER A 306 -11.30 -12.04 -24.13
N LYS A 307 -12.35 -11.29 -24.46
CA LYS A 307 -12.30 -9.96 -25.07
C LYS A 307 -13.37 -9.06 -24.43
N PRO A 308 -13.15 -8.57 -23.21
CA PRO A 308 -14.07 -7.66 -22.55
C PRO A 308 -14.13 -6.30 -23.27
N ASP A 309 -15.29 -5.63 -23.15
CA ASP A 309 -15.38 -4.21 -23.51
C ASP A 309 -14.78 -3.33 -22.42
N LEU A 310 -13.52 -2.95 -22.61
CA LEU A 310 -12.77 -2.13 -21.65
C LEU A 310 -13.14 -0.63 -21.69
N THR A 311 -14.04 -0.19 -22.57
CA THR A 311 -14.57 1.19 -22.51
C THR A 311 -15.33 1.43 -21.20
N THR A 312 -15.82 0.37 -20.56
CA THR A 312 -16.48 0.41 -19.25
C THR A 312 -15.52 0.32 -18.07
N PHE A 313 -14.23 0.08 -18.29
CA PHE A 313 -13.24 -0.12 -17.22
C PHE A 313 -13.18 1.04 -16.22
N PRO A 314 -13.18 2.33 -16.64
CA PRO A 314 -13.16 3.46 -15.71
C PRO A 314 -14.41 3.56 -14.82
N SER A 315 -15.51 2.93 -15.20
CA SER A 315 -16.73 2.88 -14.38
C SER A 315 -16.68 1.80 -13.30
N LYS A 316 -15.83 0.78 -13.48
CA LYS A 316 -15.68 -0.34 -12.55
C LYS A 316 -14.61 -0.11 -11.49
N ILE A 317 -13.50 0.49 -11.89
CA ILE A 317 -12.36 0.75 -10.99
C ILE A 317 -11.72 2.10 -11.31
N THR A 318 -11.22 2.76 -10.28
CA THR A 318 -10.31 3.90 -10.39
C THR A 318 -9.01 3.57 -9.68
N PHE A 319 -7.88 3.91 -10.29
CA PHE A 319 -6.58 3.73 -9.67
C PHE A 319 -6.07 5.05 -9.09
N GLN A 320 -5.66 5.00 -7.82
CA GLN A 320 -4.94 6.08 -7.17
C GLN A 320 -3.45 5.77 -7.19
N LEU A 321 -2.69 6.65 -7.81
CA LEU A 321 -1.23 6.59 -7.88
C LEU A 321 -0.64 7.25 -6.65
N ASN A 322 -0.05 6.46 -5.74
CA ASN A 322 0.60 6.98 -4.54
C ASN A 322 2.04 7.38 -4.88
N ASP A 323 2.25 8.67 -5.12
CA ASP A 323 3.45 9.27 -5.70
C ASP A 323 3.70 8.85 -7.17
N THR A 324 4.92 9.05 -7.66
CA THR A 324 5.31 8.77 -9.04
C THR A 324 5.67 7.30 -9.30
N HIS A 325 5.89 6.51 -8.26
CA HIS A 325 6.29 5.12 -8.38
C HIS A 325 5.39 4.27 -9.29
N PRO A 326 4.05 4.40 -9.26
CA PRO A 326 3.16 3.65 -10.14
C PRO A 326 2.82 4.34 -11.47
N VAL A 327 3.40 5.48 -11.80
CA VAL A 327 3.02 6.27 -12.98
C VAL A 327 3.26 5.55 -14.31
N ILE A 328 4.20 4.61 -14.34
CA ILE A 328 4.42 3.73 -15.51
C ILE A 328 3.15 2.93 -15.89
N GLY A 329 2.15 2.90 -15.02
CA GLY A 329 0.83 2.33 -15.28
C GLY A 329 0.06 3.04 -16.39
N ILE A 330 0.31 4.33 -16.61
CA ILE A 330 -0.33 5.09 -17.70
C ILE A 330 0.08 4.51 -19.07
N PRO A 331 1.37 4.45 -19.44
CA PRO A 331 1.76 3.82 -20.69
C PRO A 331 1.51 2.30 -20.71
N GLU A 332 1.50 1.61 -19.56
CA GLU A 332 1.15 0.18 -19.54
C GLU A 332 -0.32 -0.05 -19.85
N LEU A 333 -1.25 0.72 -19.31
CA LEU A 333 -2.66 0.59 -19.66
C LEU A 333 -2.89 0.92 -21.15
N MET A 334 -2.22 1.95 -21.69
CA MET A 334 -2.23 2.24 -23.12
C MET A 334 -1.75 1.05 -23.93
N ARG A 335 -0.62 0.43 -23.54
CA ARG A 335 -0.07 -0.76 -24.22
C ARG A 335 -1.08 -1.93 -24.20
N ILE A 336 -1.66 -2.21 -23.03
CA ILE A 336 -2.66 -3.27 -22.90
C ILE A 336 -3.83 -3.00 -23.84
N LEU A 337 -4.39 -1.79 -23.81
CA LEU A 337 -5.56 -1.43 -24.63
C LEU A 337 -5.25 -1.50 -26.14
N ILE A 338 -4.11 -0.98 -26.58
CA ILE A 338 -3.74 -0.92 -28.00
C ILE A 338 -3.24 -2.28 -28.49
N ASP A 339 -2.23 -2.85 -27.82
CA ASP A 339 -1.49 -4.00 -28.34
C ASP A 339 -2.21 -5.33 -28.07
N GLU A 340 -2.89 -5.48 -26.90
CA GLU A 340 -3.55 -6.74 -26.53
C GLU A 340 -5.04 -6.74 -26.93
N TYR A 341 -5.74 -5.61 -26.76
CA TYR A 341 -7.18 -5.52 -27.02
C TYR A 341 -7.53 -4.85 -28.37
N GLY A 342 -6.58 -4.15 -29.01
CA GLY A 342 -6.74 -3.61 -30.36
C GLY A 342 -7.56 -2.32 -30.44
N TYR A 343 -7.65 -1.55 -29.34
CA TYR A 343 -8.27 -0.22 -29.39
C TYR A 343 -7.40 0.77 -30.17
N ASP A 344 -8.05 1.76 -30.79
CA ASP A 344 -7.35 2.91 -31.34
C ASP A 344 -6.79 3.81 -30.23
N TRP A 345 -5.87 4.71 -30.61
CA TRP A 345 -5.19 5.60 -29.69
C TRP A 345 -6.16 6.47 -28.85
N ASP A 346 -7.12 7.11 -29.50
CA ASP A 346 -8.01 8.08 -28.85
C ASP A 346 -8.94 7.38 -27.83
N THR A 347 -9.44 6.21 -28.20
CA THR A 347 -10.23 5.37 -27.29
C THR A 347 -9.38 4.91 -26.10
N ALA A 348 -8.17 4.39 -26.35
CA ALA A 348 -7.26 3.94 -25.30
C ALA A 348 -6.88 5.09 -24.35
N TRP A 349 -6.58 6.27 -24.90
CA TRP A 349 -6.26 7.47 -24.11
C TRP A 349 -7.44 7.94 -23.25
N SER A 350 -8.65 7.95 -23.83
CA SER A 350 -9.88 8.30 -23.10
C SER A 350 -10.16 7.35 -21.92
N ILE A 351 -9.91 6.04 -22.09
CA ILE A 351 -10.03 5.06 -21.01
C ILE A 351 -8.96 5.33 -19.94
N THR A 352 -7.71 5.48 -20.35
CA THR A 352 -6.56 5.65 -19.47
C THR A 352 -6.70 6.89 -18.59
N THR A 353 -7.01 8.05 -19.18
CA THR A 353 -7.12 9.32 -18.45
C THR A 353 -8.29 9.36 -17.46
N LYS A 354 -9.31 8.52 -17.64
CA LYS A 354 -10.44 8.38 -16.70
C LYS A 354 -10.19 7.33 -15.62
N THR A 355 -9.13 6.54 -15.75
CA THR A 355 -8.83 5.43 -14.85
C THR A 355 -7.89 5.85 -13.71
N PHE A 356 -6.92 6.73 -13.98
CA PHE A 356 -5.88 7.12 -13.02
C PHE A 356 -6.12 8.47 -12.36
N ASN A 357 -5.71 8.57 -11.09
CA ASN A 357 -5.57 9.81 -10.33
C ASN A 357 -4.21 9.80 -9.62
N TYR A 358 -3.63 10.97 -9.40
CA TYR A 358 -2.28 11.12 -8.89
C TYR A 358 -2.24 11.90 -7.58
N THR A 359 -1.58 11.33 -6.57
CA THR A 359 -1.22 12.04 -5.34
C THR A 359 0.25 12.42 -5.41
N CYS A 360 0.55 13.72 -5.40
CA CYS A 360 1.91 14.23 -5.35
C CYS A 360 2.31 14.51 -3.90
N HIS A 361 3.40 13.90 -3.44
CA HIS A 361 3.94 14.12 -2.09
C HIS A 361 5.10 15.12 -2.06
N THR A 362 5.68 15.45 -3.20
CA THR A 362 6.90 16.24 -3.34
C THR A 362 6.62 17.65 -3.86
N LEU A 363 7.14 18.67 -3.20
CA LEU A 363 7.05 20.07 -3.66
C LEU A 363 8.31 20.56 -4.36
N LEU A 364 9.47 20.01 -4.06
CA LEU A 364 10.74 20.43 -4.63
C LEU A 364 10.86 19.91 -6.07
N PRO A 365 10.90 20.80 -7.09
CA PRO A 365 10.95 20.37 -8.49
C PRO A 365 12.14 19.46 -8.80
N GLU A 366 13.29 19.70 -8.17
CA GLU A 366 14.51 18.90 -8.31
C GLU A 366 14.41 17.49 -7.70
N ALA A 367 13.47 17.29 -6.78
CA ALA A 367 13.22 15.99 -6.14
C ALA A 367 12.09 15.20 -6.83
N LEU A 368 11.43 15.77 -7.85
CA LEU A 368 10.48 15.03 -8.67
C LEU A 368 11.19 13.94 -9.48
N GLU A 369 10.63 12.75 -9.47
CA GLU A 369 11.22 11.58 -10.12
C GLU A 369 11.35 11.77 -11.64
N VAL A 370 12.55 11.53 -12.14
CA VAL A 370 12.86 11.53 -13.57
C VAL A 370 13.64 10.29 -13.94
N TRP A 371 13.32 9.68 -15.06
CA TRP A 371 14.03 8.52 -15.57
C TRP A 371 14.74 8.84 -16.88
N PRO A 372 16.00 8.41 -17.08
CA PRO A 372 16.64 8.47 -18.39
C PRO A 372 15.81 7.72 -19.42
N ALA A 373 15.45 8.37 -20.53
CA ALA A 373 14.68 7.75 -21.61
C ALA A 373 15.36 6.48 -22.14
N LYS A 374 16.71 6.47 -22.17
CA LYS A 374 17.50 5.32 -22.54
C LYS A 374 17.22 4.11 -21.63
N LEU A 375 17.17 4.31 -20.31
CA LEU A 375 16.88 3.22 -19.36
C LEU A 375 15.49 2.64 -19.58
N ILE A 376 14.48 3.50 -19.79
CA ILE A 376 13.13 3.02 -20.11
C ILE A 376 13.14 2.27 -21.45
N SER A 377 13.85 2.76 -22.48
CA SER A 377 13.94 2.08 -23.77
C SER A 377 14.60 0.71 -23.69
N GLU A 378 15.60 0.55 -22.81
CA GLU A 378 16.28 -0.74 -22.62
C GLU A 378 15.42 -1.76 -21.87
N LEU A 379 14.68 -1.31 -20.84
CA LEU A 379 13.85 -2.19 -20.01
C LEU A 379 12.44 -2.38 -20.56
N LEU A 380 11.86 -1.35 -21.15
CA LEU A 380 10.46 -1.26 -21.55
C LEU A 380 10.33 -0.54 -22.91
N PRO A 381 10.88 -1.09 -24.01
CA PRO A 381 10.98 -0.39 -25.28
C PRO A 381 9.62 0.07 -25.83
N ARG A 382 8.57 -0.75 -25.70
CA ARG A 382 7.22 -0.39 -26.16
C ARG A 382 6.62 0.76 -25.36
N HIS A 383 6.87 0.80 -24.06
CA HIS A 383 6.40 1.88 -23.18
C HIS A 383 7.07 3.20 -23.53
N MET A 384 8.36 3.19 -23.85
CA MET A 384 9.04 4.42 -24.25
C MET A 384 8.48 4.98 -25.56
N GLU A 385 8.14 4.14 -26.54
CA GLU A 385 7.44 4.58 -27.73
C GLU A 385 6.08 5.24 -27.40
N ILE A 386 5.28 4.59 -26.54
CA ILE A 386 3.99 5.12 -26.10
C ILE A 386 4.16 6.45 -25.34
N ILE A 387 5.16 6.57 -24.46
CA ILE A 387 5.46 7.81 -23.74
C ILE A 387 5.82 8.94 -24.71
N ASN A 388 6.62 8.66 -25.75
CA ASN A 388 6.93 9.64 -26.79
C ASN A 388 5.66 10.09 -27.52
N GLU A 389 4.80 9.16 -27.88
CA GLU A 389 3.54 9.45 -28.57
C GLU A 389 2.59 10.26 -27.65
N ILE A 390 2.49 9.93 -26.36
CA ILE A 390 1.77 10.73 -25.35
C ILE A 390 2.35 12.16 -25.30
N ASN A 391 3.68 12.31 -25.27
CA ASN A 391 4.33 13.61 -25.25
C ASN A 391 3.99 14.44 -26.50
N GLU A 392 4.03 13.85 -27.70
CA GLU A 392 3.72 14.56 -28.95
C GLU A 392 2.24 14.99 -29.00
N HIS A 393 1.30 14.13 -28.62
CA HIS A 393 -0.13 14.46 -28.54
C HIS A 393 -0.38 15.57 -27.51
N PHE A 394 0.28 15.48 -26.34
CA PHE A 394 0.19 16.50 -25.30
C PHE A 394 0.73 17.86 -25.76
N LEU A 395 1.89 17.89 -26.42
CA LEU A 395 2.46 19.11 -26.99
C LEU A 395 1.58 19.70 -28.09
N ALA A 396 0.94 18.86 -28.89
CA ALA A 396 -0.03 19.31 -29.90
C ALA A 396 -1.26 19.96 -29.24
N GLU A 397 -1.80 19.35 -28.19
CA GLU A 397 -2.89 19.91 -27.39
C GLU A 397 -2.50 21.25 -26.76
N LEU A 398 -1.31 21.34 -26.14
CA LEU A 398 -0.84 22.59 -25.52
C LEU A 398 -0.78 23.76 -26.53
N LYS A 399 -0.35 23.50 -27.78
CA LYS A 399 -0.32 24.52 -28.84
C LYS A 399 -1.72 25.08 -29.19
N THR A 400 -2.80 24.34 -28.88
CA THR A 400 -4.17 24.85 -29.03
C THR A 400 -4.61 25.72 -27.85
N LYS A 401 -4.03 25.50 -26.66
CA LYS A 401 -4.40 26.18 -25.41
C LYS A 401 -3.57 27.44 -25.13
N THR A 402 -2.30 27.47 -25.59
CA THR A 402 -1.40 28.60 -25.35
C THR A 402 -0.48 28.88 -26.52
N ARG A 403 -0.10 30.15 -26.71
CA ARG A 403 0.91 30.60 -27.66
C ARG A 403 2.30 30.77 -27.05
N ASP A 404 2.42 30.61 -25.74
CA ASP A 404 3.70 30.72 -25.01
C ASP A 404 4.57 29.49 -25.29
N LYS A 405 5.51 29.64 -26.21
CA LYS A 405 6.44 28.57 -26.59
C LYS A 405 7.32 28.11 -25.42
N ALA A 406 7.73 29.03 -24.55
CA ALA A 406 8.56 28.71 -23.40
C ALA A 406 7.78 27.86 -22.39
N LYS A 407 6.49 28.16 -22.18
CA LYS A 407 5.59 27.37 -21.35
C LYS A 407 5.40 25.96 -21.91
N ILE A 408 5.14 25.85 -23.22
CA ILE A 408 5.00 24.54 -23.90
C ILE A 408 6.27 23.71 -23.69
N GLU A 409 7.45 24.31 -23.84
CA GLU A 409 8.73 23.62 -23.67
C GLU A 409 8.94 23.15 -22.21
N ARG A 410 8.61 23.99 -21.22
CA ARG A 410 8.70 23.60 -19.81
C ARG A 410 7.75 22.46 -19.44
N MET A 411 6.63 22.32 -20.14
CA MET A 411 5.61 21.30 -19.86
C MET A 411 5.88 19.94 -20.54
N ARG A 412 6.92 19.81 -21.35
CA ARG A 412 7.29 18.54 -22.00
C ARG A 412 7.36 17.40 -20.98
N ILE A 413 6.76 16.28 -21.29
CA ILE A 413 6.90 15.04 -20.51
C ILE A 413 8.28 14.42 -20.73
N VAL A 414 8.73 14.39 -22.00
CA VAL A 414 10.08 13.96 -22.38
C VAL A 414 10.90 15.21 -22.70
N THR A 415 12.03 15.39 -22.02
CA THR A 415 12.91 16.57 -22.22
C THR A 415 13.55 16.56 -23.61
N ASP A 416 13.79 17.76 -24.16
CA ASP A 416 14.45 17.95 -25.44
C ASP A 416 15.93 18.31 -25.23
N GLU A 417 16.72 17.32 -24.83
CA GLU A 417 18.15 17.42 -24.55
C GLU A 417 18.91 16.22 -25.13
N GLU A 418 20.24 16.28 -25.19
CA GLU A 418 21.08 15.19 -25.75
C GLU A 418 20.85 13.85 -25.04
N ASN A 419 20.58 13.87 -23.74
CA ASN A 419 20.22 12.72 -22.94
C ASN A 419 18.80 12.89 -22.36
N PRO A 420 17.76 12.59 -23.15
CA PRO A 420 16.38 12.85 -22.75
C PRO A 420 15.99 12.13 -21.46
N LYS A 421 15.11 12.77 -20.68
CA LYS A 421 14.55 12.23 -19.44
C LYS A 421 13.03 12.27 -19.50
N VAL A 422 12.40 11.29 -18.90
CA VAL A 422 10.95 11.25 -18.69
C VAL A 422 10.63 11.80 -17.31
N ARG A 423 9.79 12.85 -17.26
CA ARG A 423 9.32 13.51 -16.04
C ARG A 423 8.05 12.83 -15.57
N MET A 424 8.16 11.98 -14.55
CA MET A 424 7.05 11.12 -14.13
C MET A 424 5.85 11.90 -13.59
N ALA A 425 6.06 12.96 -12.80
CA ALA A 425 4.98 13.81 -12.31
C ALA A 425 4.22 14.51 -13.45
N TYR A 426 4.90 14.85 -14.54
CA TYR A 426 4.27 15.48 -15.72
C TYR A 426 3.44 14.45 -16.49
N LEU A 427 3.97 13.23 -16.67
CA LEU A 427 3.21 12.13 -17.25
C LEU A 427 1.96 11.81 -16.43
N ALA A 428 2.08 11.77 -15.10
CA ALA A 428 0.95 11.55 -14.19
C ALA A 428 -0.12 12.64 -14.31
N THR A 429 0.30 13.90 -14.38
CA THR A 429 -0.61 15.06 -14.49
C THR A 429 -1.32 15.08 -15.84
N ALA A 430 -0.62 14.76 -16.93
CA ALA A 430 -1.22 14.69 -18.27
C ALA A 430 -2.19 13.49 -18.37
N GLY A 431 -1.78 12.31 -17.90
CA GLY A 431 -2.50 11.04 -18.05
C GLY A 431 -3.51 10.73 -16.94
N GLY A 432 -3.63 11.57 -15.91
CA GLY A 432 -4.60 11.37 -14.81
C GLY A 432 -5.81 12.31 -14.89
N SER A 433 -6.92 11.91 -14.25
CA SER A 433 -8.11 12.75 -14.09
C SER A 433 -7.89 13.88 -13.10
N HIS A 434 -7.32 13.56 -11.93
CA HIS A 434 -7.12 14.48 -10.82
C HIS A 434 -5.71 14.35 -10.27
N VAL A 435 -5.24 15.47 -9.70
CA VAL A 435 -3.96 15.56 -8.98
C VAL A 435 -4.27 16.19 -7.62
N ASN A 436 -3.85 15.55 -6.53
CA ASN A 436 -3.99 16.14 -5.20
C ASN A 436 -2.65 16.31 -4.50
N GLY A 437 -2.57 17.40 -3.73
CA GLY A 437 -1.59 17.54 -2.66
C GLY A 437 -2.10 16.91 -1.36
N VAL A 438 -1.24 16.88 -0.34
CA VAL A 438 -1.46 16.11 0.89
C VAL A 438 -1.71 16.96 2.14
N ALA A 439 -1.80 18.27 1.98
CA ALA A 439 -2.26 19.29 2.94
C ALA A 439 -2.68 20.53 2.18
N GLU A 440 -3.47 21.42 2.79
CA GLU A 440 -3.96 22.62 2.12
C GLU A 440 -2.82 23.48 1.56
N LEU A 441 -1.89 23.90 2.41
CA LEU A 441 -0.71 24.67 1.99
C LEU A 441 0.14 23.90 0.95
N HIS A 442 0.31 22.60 1.12
CA HIS A 442 1.01 21.77 0.15
C HIS A 442 0.33 21.80 -1.22
N SER A 443 -1.00 21.72 -1.26
CA SER A 443 -1.79 21.72 -2.50
C SER A 443 -1.75 23.10 -3.18
N GLU A 444 -1.70 24.20 -2.41
CA GLU A 444 -1.51 25.54 -2.94
C GLU A 444 -0.12 25.68 -3.56
N LEU A 445 0.94 25.29 -2.84
CA LEU A 445 2.31 25.32 -3.36
C LEU A 445 2.50 24.40 -4.58
N LEU A 446 1.80 23.28 -4.62
CA LEU A 446 1.81 22.39 -5.79
C LEU A 446 1.25 23.11 -7.04
N LYS A 447 0.17 23.88 -6.89
CA LYS A 447 -0.45 24.67 -7.96
C LYS A 447 0.39 25.88 -8.34
N ASP A 448 0.94 26.58 -7.35
CA ASP A 448 1.57 27.89 -7.56
C ASP A 448 3.06 27.80 -7.94
N VAL A 449 3.72 26.68 -7.59
CA VAL A 449 5.17 26.49 -7.78
C VAL A 449 5.46 25.24 -8.60
N THR A 450 5.21 24.06 -8.03
CA THR A 450 5.73 22.79 -8.55
C THR A 450 5.14 22.41 -9.91
N LEU A 451 3.82 22.50 -10.06
CA LEU A 451 3.07 22.19 -11.29
C LEU A 451 2.29 23.39 -11.81
N ARG A 452 2.81 24.60 -11.59
CA ARG A 452 2.14 25.85 -11.94
C ARG A 452 1.67 25.89 -13.39
N ASP A 453 2.54 25.57 -14.34
CA ASP A 453 2.18 25.62 -15.77
C ASP A 453 1.00 24.68 -16.09
N PHE A 454 0.90 23.53 -15.40
CA PHE A 454 -0.24 22.63 -15.52
C PHE A 454 -1.48 23.19 -14.83
N SER A 455 -1.34 23.75 -13.62
CA SER A 455 -2.45 24.35 -12.88
C SER A 455 -3.10 25.49 -13.64
N ASP A 456 -2.30 26.33 -14.31
CA ASP A 456 -2.80 27.43 -15.15
C ASP A 456 -3.70 26.96 -16.31
N LEU A 457 -3.45 25.78 -16.87
CA LEU A 457 -4.16 25.25 -18.05
C LEU A 457 -5.21 24.19 -17.72
N TYR A 458 -5.07 23.53 -16.56
CA TYR A 458 -5.87 22.39 -16.13
C TYR A 458 -6.25 22.52 -14.64
N GLY A 459 -6.58 23.74 -14.18
CA GLY A 459 -6.84 24.03 -12.78
C GLY A 459 -7.86 23.10 -12.12
N ASP A 460 -8.89 22.69 -12.86
CA ASP A 460 -9.95 21.79 -12.37
C ASP A 460 -9.44 20.38 -11.98
N LYS A 461 -8.24 19.98 -12.46
CA LYS A 461 -7.62 18.71 -12.06
C LYS A 461 -7.06 18.73 -10.63
N PHE A 462 -6.75 19.93 -10.10
CA PHE A 462 -6.00 20.07 -8.84
C PHE A 462 -6.95 20.14 -7.65
N THR A 463 -6.76 19.25 -6.69
CA THR A 463 -7.55 19.16 -5.47
C THR A 463 -6.65 19.06 -4.23
N ASN A 464 -7.24 19.17 -3.05
CA ASN A 464 -6.55 18.90 -1.79
C ASN A 464 -7.18 17.71 -1.07
N VAL A 465 -6.34 16.79 -0.59
CA VAL A 465 -6.73 15.75 0.35
C VAL A 465 -5.71 15.76 1.49
N THR A 466 -6.05 16.44 2.58
CA THR A 466 -5.16 16.50 3.76
C THR A 466 -4.97 15.11 4.35
N ASN A 467 -3.71 14.74 4.59
CA ASN A 467 -3.36 13.48 5.21
C ASN A 467 -3.99 13.35 6.59
N GLY A 468 -4.36 12.12 6.95
CA GLY A 468 -4.87 11.75 8.25
C GLY A 468 -4.39 10.36 8.64
N VAL A 469 -4.89 9.89 9.79
CA VAL A 469 -4.61 8.55 10.31
C VAL A 469 -5.90 7.86 10.71
N THR A 470 -5.94 6.53 10.63
CA THR A 470 -7.10 5.78 11.12
C THR A 470 -7.24 5.93 12.64
N PRO A 471 -8.41 6.40 13.14
CA PRO A 471 -8.64 6.56 14.57
C PRO A 471 -8.69 5.22 15.31
N ARG A 472 -8.98 4.13 14.62
CA ARG A 472 -9.00 2.78 15.19
C ARG A 472 -7.62 2.40 15.74
N ARG A 473 -6.59 2.44 14.89
CA ARG A 473 -5.21 2.14 15.32
C ARG A 473 -4.61 3.25 16.19
N PHE A 474 -4.73 4.51 15.78
CA PHE A 474 -3.99 5.62 16.38
C PHE A 474 -4.63 6.23 17.62
N ILE A 475 -5.92 5.96 17.87
CA ILE A 475 -6.59 6.40 19.10
C ILE A 475 -7.11 5.19 19.88
N ARG A 476 -7.98 4.35 19.29
CA ARG A 476 -8.63 3.26 20.02
C ARG A 476 -7.65 2.23 20.56
N LEU A 477 -6.69 1.78 19.74
CA LEU A 477 -5.68 0.81 20.17
C LEU A 477 -4.51 1.46 20.91
N ALA A 478 -4.02 2.61 20.44
CA ALA A 478 -2.83 3.24 20.98
C ALA A 478 -3.09 3.98 22.30
N ASN A 479 -4.31 4.48 22.52
CA ASN A 479 -4.67 5.25 23.71
C ASN A 479 -6.10 4.92 24.18
N PRO A 480 -6.33 3.75 24.76
CA PRO A 480 -7.66 3.29 25.15
C PRO A 480 -8.33 4.21 26.20
N ARG A 481 -7.55 4.84 27.11
CA ARG A 481 -8.08 5.79 28.09
C ARG A 481 -8.65 7.04 27.41
N LEU A 482 -7.92 7.59 26.43
CA LEU A 482 -8.40 8.74 25.66
C LEU A 482 -9.63 8.36 24.83
N SER A 483 -9.62 7.19 24.19
CA SER A 483 -10.76 6.69 23.44
C SER A 483 -12.02 6.55 24.30
N ALA A 484 -11.89 6.03 25.52
CA ALA A 484 -13.00 5.92 26.47
C ALA A 484 -13.55 7.29 26.86
N LEU A 485 -12.67 8.27 27.13
CA LEU A 485 -13.08 9.64 27.49
C LEU A 485 -13.79 10.36 26.31
N ILE A 486 -13.30 10.17 25.06
CA ILE A 486 -13.97 10.71 23.87
C ILE A 486 -15.37 10.11 23.74
N THR A 487 -15.50 8.79 23.88
CA THR A 487 -16.77 8.07 23.79
C THR A 487 -17.74 8.52 24.90
N GLU A 488 -17.25 8.72 26.14
CA GLU A 488 -18.03 9.28 27.24
C GLU A 488 -18.54 10.68 26.91
N GLY A 489 -17.66 11.57 26.43
CA GLY A 489 -18.01 12.96 26.11
C GLY A 489 -19.00 13.08 24.95
N LEU A 490 -18.91 12.23 23.95
CA LEU A 490 -19.81 12.23 22.78
C LEU A 490 -21.07 11.38 23.01
N GLY A 491 -21.08 10.51 24.01
CA GLY A 491 -22.15 9.53 24.22
C GLY A 491 -22.25 8.45 23.14
N THR A 492 -21.21 8.31 22.30
CA THR A 492 -21.17 7.34 21.21
C THR A 492 -19.74 7.04 20.78
N ASP A 493 -19.50 5.81 20.28
CA ASP A 493 -18.24 5.38 19.67
C ASP A 493 -18.23 5.51 18.14
N LYS A 494 -19.28 6.02 17.51
CA LYS A 494 -19.40 6.25 16.05
C LYS A 494 -18.30 7.15 15.49
N TRP A 495 -17.67 7.97 16.30
CA TRP A 495 -16.52 8.79 15.93
C TRP A 495 -15.33 7.97 15.40
N LEU A 496 -15.25 6.67 15.73
CA LEU A 496 -14.24 5.77 15.17
C LEU A 496 -14.37 5.54 13.65
N SER A 497 -15.52 5.85 13.10
CA SER A 497 -15.78 5.78 11.65
C SER A 497 -16.17 7.13 11.04
N ASP A 498 -16.49 8.13 11.87
CA ASP A 498 -16.87 9.48 11.44
C ASP A 498 -16.22 10.52 12.38
N LEU A 499 -15.05 11.00 11.97
CA LEU A 499 -14.27 11.97 12.77
C LEU A 499 -14.91 13.34 12.87
N GLU A 500 -15.90 13.68 12.03
CA GLU A 500 -16.66 14.94 12.14
C GLU A 500 -17.41 15.03 13.48
N LEU A 501 -17.77 13.88 14.07
CA LEU A 501 -18.40 13.83 15.37
C LEU A 501 -17.52 14.39 16.50
N LEU A 502 -16.19 14.42 16.33
CA LEU A 502 -15.26 15.01 17.31
C LEU A 502 -15.52 16.50 17.56
N LYS A 503 -16.17 17.22 16.65
CA LYS A 503 -16.63 18.61 16.86
C LYS A 503 -17.57 18.72 18.07
N GLY A 504 -18.27 17.64 18.41
CA GLY A 504 -19.10 17.56 19.62
C GLY A 504 -18.33 17.71 20.94
N LEU A 505 -16.99 17.60 20.92
CA LEU A 505 -16.13 17.83 22.08
C LEU A 505 -15.83 19.32 22.35
N GLU A 506 -16.03 20.21 21.35
CA GLU A 506 -15.71 21.65 21.51
C GLU A 506 -16.37 22.30 22.73
N PRO A 507 -17.66 22.05 23.02
CA PRO A 507 -18.29 22.61 24.24
C PRO A 507 -17.64 22.10 25.51
N LEU A 508 -17.16 20.85 25.54
CA LEU A 508 -16.55 20.20 26.69
C LEU A 508 -15.17 20.76 27.03
N ALA A 509 -14.53 21.50 26.11
CA ALA A 509 -13.29 22.21 26.39
C ALA A 509 -13.46 23.34 27.46
N LYS A 510 -14.70 23.75 27.76
CA LYS A 510 -15.05 24.73 28.76
C LYS A 510 -15.63 24.09 30.07
N ASP A 511 -15.74 22.76 30.09
CA ASP A 511 -16.17 22.00 31.25
C ASP A 511 -14.94 21.61 32.08
N ASP A 512 -14.76 22.24 33.24
CA ASP A 512 -13.62 22.01 34.11
C ASP A 512 -13.49 20.55 34.57
N GLU A 513 -14.59 19.81 34.70
CA GLU A 513 -14.56 18.40 35.09
C GLU A 513 -14.04 17.53 33.94
N PHE A 514 -14.51 17.78 32.73
CA PHE A 514 -14.03 17.06 31.55
C PHE A 514 -12.54 17.36 31.27
N VAL A 515 -12.13 18.62 31.41
CA VAL A 515 -10.71 19.03 31.26
C VAL A 515 -9.82 18.34 32.31
N LYS A 516 -10.27 18.21 33.55
CA LYS A 516 -9.55 17.44 34.60
C LYS A 516 -9.42 15.96 34.22
N LYS A 517 -10.48 15.33 33.69
CA LYS A 517 -10.42 13.94 33.22
C LYS A 517 -9.43 13.78 32.09
N PHE A 518 -9.40 14.73 31.13
CA PHE A 518 -8.43 14.74 30.03
C PHE A 518 -6.98 14.86 30.55
N ALA A 519 -6.72 15.76 31.49
CA ALA A 519 -5.41 15.89 32.12
C ALA A 519 -4.98 14.61 32.83
N ALA A 520 -5.92 13.96 33.55
CA ALA A 520 -5.68 12.70 34.24
C ALA A 520 -5.32 11.56 33.29
N VAL A 521 -5.97 11.47 32.12
CA VAL A 521 -5.62 10.51 31.07
C VAL A 521 -4.18 10.72 30.60
N LYS A 522 -3.79 11.96 30.33
CA LYS A 522 -2.40 12.29 29.89
C LYS A 522 -1.39 11.93 30.96
N GLN A 523 -1.68 12.25 32.23
CA GLN A 523 -0.80 11.94 33.38
C GLN A 523 -0.61 10.42 33.53
N ALA A 524 -1.71 9.64 33.54
CA ALA A 524 -1.64 8.19 33.64
C ALA A 524 -0.83 7.54 32.50
N ASN A 525 -0.94 8.05 31.26
CA ASN A 525 -0.13 7.55 30.13
C ASN A 525 1.36 7.89 30.30
N LYS A 526 1.70 9.05 30.90
CA LYS A 526 3.09 9.39 31.22
C LYS A 526 3.67 8.47 32.29
N GLU A 527 2.88 8.17 33.33
CA GLU A 527 3.27 7.26 34.40
C GLU A 527 3.54 5.85 33.85
N ASP A 528 2.66 5.32 32.99
CA ASP A 528 2.88 4.04 32.31
C ASP A 528 4.17 4.07 31.48
N PHE A 529 4.40 5.15 30.72
CA PHE A 529 5.60 5.29 29.89
C PHE A 529 6.88 5.34 30.74
N THR A 530 6.88 6.10 31.85
CA THR A 530 8.05 6.17 32.72
C THR A 530 8.33 4.84 33.41
N ALA A 531 7.29 4.11 33.81
CA ALA A 531 7.42 2.75 34.35
C ALA A 531 8.00 1.78 33.31
N TYR A 532 7.53 1.86 32.07
CA TYR A 532 8.08 1.09 30.95
C TYR A 532 9.56 1.42 30.69
N ALA A 533 9.90 2.70 30.57
CA ALA A 533 11.27 3.16 30.32
C ALA A 533 12.24 2.70 31.41
N LYS A 534 11.79 2.71 32.68
CA LYS A 534 12.59 2.20 33.80
C LYS A 534 12.80 0.69 33.72
N ARG A 535 11.74 -0.07 33.42
CA ARG A 535 11.81 -1.54 33.35
C ARG A 535 12.68 -2.03 32.19
N GLU A 536 12.50 -1.45 31.00
CA GLU A 536 13.14 -1.96 29.77
C GLU A 536 14.56 -1.38 29.58
N TYR A 537 14.76 -0.12 29.95
CA TYR A 537 16.00 0.60 29.62
C TYR A 537 16.76 1.14 30.84
N GLY A 538 16.19 1.01 32.03
CA GLY A 538 16.80 1.55 33.26
C GLY A 538 16.76 3.08 33.38
N PHE A 539 15.95 3.77 32.54
CA PHE A 539 15.83 5.22 32.59
C PHE A 539 14.84 5.67 33.67
N ASP A 540 15.27 6.53 34.56
CA ASP A 540 14.42 7.23 35.53
C ASP A 540 13.95 8.55 34.89
N LEU A 541 12.68 8.61 34.54
CA LEU A 541 12.05 9.79 33.95
C LEU A 541 11.00 10.34 34.93
N ASP A 542 10.92 11.67 35.04
CA ASP A 542 9.86 12.33 35.84
C ASP A 542 8.59 12.47 34.97
N PRO A 543 7.45 11.83 35.35
CA PRO A 543 6.21 11.93 34.59
C PRO A 543 5.59 13.34 34.60
N ASN A 544 6.07 14.26 35.44
CA ASN A 544 5.60 15.63 35.50
C ASN A 544 6.32 16.56 34.49
N THR A 545 7.38 16.10 33.83
CA THR A 545 8.08 16.89 32.81
C THR A 545 7.29 17.01 31.51
N CYS A 546 7.48 18.11 30.79
CA CYS A 546 6.94 18.29 29.44
C CYS A 546 7.93 17.76 28.40
N LEU A 547 7.72 16.53 27.93
CA LEU A 547 8.66 15.85 27.01
C LEU A 547 8.85 16.54 25.66
N LEU A 548 7.84 17.28 25.17
CA LEU A 548 7.91 17.96 23.87
C LEU A 548 8.47 19.38 23.96
N TYR A 549 8.26 20.07 25.06
CA TYR A 549 8.66 21.48 25.21
C TYR A 549 10.20 21.66 25.29
N THR A 550 10.90 20.70 25.84
CA THR A 550 12.35 20.72 26.03
C THR A 550 13.13 19.89 25.02
N SER A 551 12.45 19.24 24.08
CA SER A 551 13.09 18.47 23.02
C SER A 551 13.63 19.42 21.94
N PRO A 552 14.94 19.48 21.67
CA PRO A 552 15.47 20.30 20.59
C PRO A 552 14.91 19.81 19.25
N SER A 553 14.41 20.75 18.44
CA SER A 553 13.96 20.46 17.10
C SER A 553 15.10 20.66 16.10
N PRO A 554 15.21 19.85 15.05
CA PRO A 554 16.16 20.11 13.97
C PRO A 554 15.93 21.46 13.24
N ARG A 555 14.82 22.12 13.56
CA ARG A 555 14.47 23.45 13.02
C ARG A 555 14.88 24.61 13.94
N ASP A 556 15.27 24.34 15.16
CA ASP A 556 15.78 25.30 16.13
C ASP A 556 17.32 25.36 16.03
#